data_343cd1b600e17410cede254a6cd18333
#
_entry.id   343cd1b600e17410cede254a6cd18333
#
_cell.length_a   1.000
_cell.length_b   1.000
_cell.length_c   1.000
_cell.angle_alpha   90.00
_cell.angle_beta   90.00
_cell.angle_gamma   90.00
#
_symmetry.space_group_name_H-M   'P 1'
#
loop_
_entity.id
_entity.type
_entity.pdbx_description
1 polymer ?
#
loop_
_entity_poly.entity_id
_entity_poly.type
_entity_poly.pdbx_seq_one_letter_code
_entity_poly.pdbx_strand_id
1 'polypeptide(L)'
;INGCLAPLLIGTAVGTFFTGSEFMVNKNAVADIGAPVISRWANNWHGLEAVTNPFNVEFGLMVMFLAICLGSLYMINNIDDDKLATQLRKSLLICFAGFLVMLLLVLINFITMEGFAVDTEGKVFMEKGKYFYNLIQMPAVLIMFLLGAVLLVTGVVMTLMKKEFRRGIWFAAPGTVLAVMAIFMIAGYN
;
A
#
# COMPACT_ATOMS: atom_id res chain seq x y z
N ILE A 1 4.51 20.35 0.27
CA ILE A 1 5.08 19.46 1.32
C ILE A 1 4.00 18.51 1.82
N ASN A 2 2.83 18.98 2.28
CA ASN A 2 1.77 18.12 2.87
C ASN A 2 1.22 17.06 1.89
N GLY A 3 1.09 17.40 0.60
CA GLY A 3 0.58 16.46 -0.42
C GLY A 3 1.50 15.25 -0.69
N CYS A 4 2.78 15.33 -0.31
CA CYS A 4 3.72 14.21 -0.43
C CYS A 4 3.94 13.52 0.93
N LEU A 5 4.10 14.30 1.99
CA LEU A 5 4.45 13.77 3.31
C LEU A 5 3.30 12.94 3.91
N ALA A 6 2.07 13.39 3.79
CA ALA A 6 0.92 12.66 4.33
C ALA A 6 0.75 11.26 3.70
N PRO A 7 0.69 11.09 2.36
CA PRO A 7 0.61 9.76 1.77
C PRO A 7 1.85 8.90 2.06
N LEU A 8 3.05 9.49 2.15
CA LEU A 8 4.26 8.78 2.53
C LEU A 8 4.12 8.16 3.93
N LEU A 9 3.73 8.96 4.92
CA LEU A 9 3.58 8.50 6.30
C LEU A 9 2.43 7.50 6.46
N ILE A 10 1.30 7.72 5.78
CA ILE A 10 0.19 6.77 5.77
C ILE A 10 0.65 5.44 5.17
N GLY A 11 1.33 5.46 4.02
CA GLY A 11 1.85 4.26 3.39
C GLY A 11 2.87 3.53 4.27
N THR A 12 3.78 4.26 4.93
CA THR A 12 4.75 3.68 5.87
C THR A 12 4.04 3.01 7.07
N ALA A 13 2.98 3.64 7.58
CA ALA A 13 2.16 3.06 8.64
C ALA A 13 1.41 1.80 8.16
N VAL A 14 0.88 1.81 6.93
CA VAL A 14 0.25 0.61 6.33
C VAL A 14 1.27 -0.51 6.14
N GLY A 15 2.53 -0.22 5.83
CA GLY A 15 3.61 -1.20 5.75
C GLY A 15 3.76 -2.05 7.02
N THR A 16 3.44 -1.50 8.19
CA THR A 16 3.50 -2.24 9.47
C THR A 16 2.48 -3.38 9.59
N PHE A 17 1.44 -3.42 8.76
CA PHE A 17 0.55 -4.59 8.68
C PHE A 17 1.29 -5.87 8.25
N PHE A 18 2.40 -5.71 7.54
CA PHE A 18 3.22 -6.81 7.04
C PHE A 18 4.44 -7.08 7.91
N THR A 19 5.02 -6.02 8.49
CA THR A 19 6.26 -6.11 9.27
C THR A 19 6.02 -6.17 10.76
N GLY A 20 4.82 -5.82 11.23
CA GLY A 20 4.50 -5.66 12.63
C GLY A 20 4.96 -4.32 13.23
N SER A 21 4.61 -4.11 14.50
CA SER A 21 5.00 -2.93 15.30
C SER A 21 5.51 -3.37 16.65
N GLU A 22 6.41 -2.59 17.25
CA GLU A 22 7.01 -2.89 18.54
C GLU A 22 6.09 -2.48 19.71
N PHE A 23 5.19 -3.37 20.09
CA PHE A 23 4.38 -3.21 21.29
C PHE A 23 4.35 -4.48 22.14
N MET A 24 4.14 -4.31 23.44
CA MET A 24 4.03 -5.40 24.40
C MET A 24 2.59 -5.57 24.85
N VAL A 25 2.12 -6.82 24.88
CA VAL A 25 0.78 -7.17 25.36
C VAL A 25 0.91 -7.90 26.70
N ASN A 26 0.31 -7.35 27.77
CA ASN A 26 0.19 -8.01 29.03
C ASN A 26 -1.10 -8.85 29.08
N LYS A 27 -0.98 -10.14 28.81
CA LYS A 27 -2.10 -11.08 28.80
C LYS A 27 -2.78 -11.26 30.17
N ASN A 28 -2.06 -10.94 31.26
CA ASN A 28 -2.57 -11.09 32.63
C ASN A 28 -3.24 -9.81 33.16
N ALA A 29 -3.20 -8.69 32.39
CA ALA A 29 -3.73 -7.41 32.84
C ALA A 29 -5.24 -7.41 33.11
N VAL A 30 -5.99 -8.34 32.52
CA VAL A 30 -7.44 -8.48 32.74
C VAL A 30 -7.71 -9.13 34.10
N ALA A 31 -6.80 -9.95 34.62
CA ALA A 31 -6.91 -10.65 35.91
C ALA A 31 -6.22 -9.89 37.06
N ASP A 32 -5.37 -8.91 36.75
CA ASP A 32 -4.57 -8.18 37.72
C ASP A 32 -5.09 -6.74 37.85
N ILE A 33 -5.76 -6.47 38.98
CA ILE A 33 -6.35 -5.14 39.29
C ILE A 33 -5.26 -4.05 39.37
N GLY A 34 -3.99 -4.42 39.59
CA GLY A 34 -2.85 -3.49 39.65
C GLY A 34 -2.22 -3.12 38.31
N ALA A 35 -2.61 -3.77 37.20
CA ALA A 35 -2.03 -3.56 35.87
C ALA A 35 -3.11 -3.23 34.81
N PRO A 36 -3.70 -2.03 34.84
CA PRO A 36 -4.86 -1.69 34.01
C PRO A 36 -4.57 -1.58 32.50
N VAL A 37 -3.30 -1.63 32.07
CA VAL A 37 -2.90 -1.45 30.68
C VAL A 37 -2.62 -2.78 30.01
N ILE A 38 -3.49 -3.17 29.06
CA ILE A 38 -3.38 -4.43 28.31
C ILE A 38 -2.23 -4.37 27.30
N SER A 39 -2.05 -3.24 26.60
CA SER A 39 -0.98 -3.06 25.62
C SER A 39 -0.27 -1.73 25.83
N ARG A 40 1.04 -1.73 25.58
CA ARG A 40 1.88 -0.52 25.61
C ARG A 40 2.96 -0.62 24.55
N TRP A 41 3.42 0.52 24.07
CA TRP A 41 4.59 0.57 23.19
C TRP A 41 5.82 0.02 23.89
N ALA A 42 6.64 -0.74 23.19
CA ALA A 42 7.86 -1.32 23.71
C ALA A 42 8.96 -0.26 23.90
N ASN A 43 8.86 0.84 23.13
CA ASN A 43 9.84 1.93 23.14
C ASN A 43 9.17 3.32 23.16
N ASN A 44 9.98 4.38 23.29
CA ASN A 44 9.51 5.76 23.35
C ASN A 44 9.16 6.36 21.97
N TRP A 45 9.35 5.62 20.87
CA TRP A 45 9.05 6.10 19.52
C TRP A 45 7.57 6.00 19.16
N HIS A 46 6.79 5.23 19.93
CA HIS A 46 5.33 5.13 19.79
C HIS A 46 4.85 4.84 18.36
N GLY A 47 5.52 3.94 17.65
CA GLY A 47 5.21 3.56 16.26
C GLY A 47 6.02 4.30 15.19
N LEU A 48 6.79 5.34 15.55
CA LEU A 48 7.65 6.04 14.60
C LEU A 48 8.83 5.17 14.13
N GLU A 49 9.16 4.10 14.83
CA GLU A 49 10.12 3.08 14.41
C GLU A 49 9.75 2.42 13.07
N ALA A 50 8.50 2.50 12.65
CA ALA A 50 8.07 2.05 11.32
C ALA A 50 8.90 2.65 10.18
N VAL A 51 9.39 3.89 10.35
CA VAL A 51 10.23 4.59 9.37
C VAL A 51 11.63 4.01 9.27
N THR A 52 12.11 3.27 10.27
CA THR A 52 13.43 2.63 10.24
C THR A 52 13.45 1.33 9.43
N ASN A 53 12.28 0.75 9.15
CA ASN A 53 12.17 -0.45 8.34
C ASN A 53 12.15 -0.08 6.84
N PRO A 54 13.12 -0.54 6.03
CA PRO A 54 13.19 -0.22 4.60
C PRO A 54 11.93 -0.57 3.83
N PHE A 55 11.33 -1.74 4.08
CA PHE A 55 10.09 -2.17 3.43
C PHE A 55 8.93 -1.18 3.67
N ASN A 56 8.77 -0.70 4.91
CA ASN A 56 7.72 0.26 5.23
C ASN A 56 7.92 1.59 4.49
N VAL A 57 9.17 2.04 4.35
CA VAL A 57 9.50 3.26 3.61
C VAL A 57 9.28 3.07 2.11
N GLU A 58 9.67 1.93 1.54
CA GLU A 58 9.40 1.58 0.13
C GLU A 58 7.89 1.58 -0.15
N PHE A 59 7.11 0.96 0.75
CA PHE A 59 5.64 0.96 0.67
C PHE A 59 5.08 2.38 0.77
N GLY A 60 5.61 3.21 1.66
CA GLY A 60 5.26 4.62 1.80
C GLY A 60 5.55 5.42 0.54
N LEU A 61 6.71 5.24 -0.08
CA LEU A 61 7.08 5.88 -1.35
C LEU A 61 6.17 5.43 -2.50
N MET A 62 5.83 4.14 -2.56
CA MET A 62 4.87 3.61 -3.53
C MET A 62 3.51 4.32 -3.40
N VAL A 63 2.98 4.42 -2.18
CA VAL A 63 1.70 5.10 -1.91
C VAL A 63 1.78 6.60 -2.23
N MET A 64 2.88 7.27 -1.93
CA MET A 64 3.10 8.68 -2.26
C MET A 64 3.07 8.91 -3.78
N PHE A 65 3.81 8.12 -4.55
CA PHE A 65 3.79 8.24 -6.01
C PHE A 65 2.42 7.94 -6.61
N LEU A 66 1.73 6.93 -6.09
CA LEU A 66 0.36 6.60 -6.48
C LEU A 66 -0.60 7.75 -6.21
N ALA A 67 -0.53 8.37 -5.04
CA ALA A 67 -1.36 9.51 -4.67
C ALA A 67 -1.14 10.71 -5.62
N ILE A 68 0.10 11.00 -5.99
CA ILE A 68 0.41 12.05 -6.97
C ILE A 68 -0.15 11.70 -8.35
N CYS A 69 -0.06 10.43 -8.78
CA CYS A 69 -0.65 9.97 -10.04
C CYS A 69 -2.17 10.16 -10.06
N LEU A 70 -2.87 9.70 -9.03
CA LEU A 70 -4.33 9.84 -8.92
C LEU A 70 -4.75 11.31 -8.83
N GLY A 71 -4.03 12.12 -8.06
CA GLY A 71 -4.25 13.56 -7.98
C GLY A 71 -4.06 14.26 -9.33
N SER A 72 -3.01 13.90 -10.09
CA SER A 72 -2.76 14.44 -11.43
C SER A 72 -3.88 14.05 -12.40
N LEU A 73 -4.32 12.79 -12.39
CA LEU A 73 -5.44 12.32 -13.21
C LEU A 73 -6.75 13.04 -12.86
N TYR A 74 -7.00 13.23 -11.56
CA TYR A 74 -8.17 13.96 -11.10
C TYR A 74 -8.18 15.40 -11.58
N MET A 75 -7.05 16.11 -11.46
CA MET A 75 -6.93 17.48 -11.92
C MET A 75 -7.09 17.59 -13.45
N ILE A 76 -6.48 16.67 -14.23
CA ILE A 76 -6.63 16.64 -15.69
C ILE A 76 -8.11 16.43 -16.09
N ASN A 77 -8.86 15.63 -15.32
CA ASN A 77 -10.28 15.38 -15.60
C ASN A 77 -11.17 16.61 -15.31
N ASN A 78 -10.84 17.40 -14.28
CA ASN A 78 -11.74 18.42 -13.76
C ASN A 78 -11.38 19.86 -14.16
N ILE A 79 -10.14 20.11 -14.61
CA ILE A 79 -9.66 21.46 -14.93
C ILE A 79 -9.53 21.61 -16.45
N ASP A 80 -10.18 22.63 -17.00
CA ASP A 80 -10.14 22.92 -18.43
C ASP A 80 -9.06 23.97 -18.75
N ASP A 81 -7.80 23.60 -18.55
CA ASP A 81 -6.60 24.36 -18.86
C ASP A 81 -5.55 23.45 -19.53
N ASP A 82 -5.28 23.69 -20.81
CA ASP A 82 -4.35 22.86 -21.59
C ASP A 82 -2.89 23.01 -21.15
N LYS A 83 -2.49 24.19 -20.64
CA LYS A 83 -1.12 24.40 -20.12
C LYS A 83 -0.91 23.59 -18.85
N LEU A 84 -1.86 23.68 -17.91
CA LEU A 84 -1.82 22.91 -16.67
C LEU A 84 -1.91 21.42 -16.97
N ALA A 85 -2.81 20.97 -17.85
CA ALA A 85 -2.92 19.56 -18.24
C ALA A 85 -1.60 19.02 -18.82
N THR A 86 -0.87 19.82 -19.59
CA THR A 86 0.43 19.43 -20.16
C THR A 86 1.49 19.27 -19.07
N GLN A 87 1.53 20.16 -18.08
CA GLN A 87 2.44 20.05 -16.94
C GLN A 87 2.11 18.83 -16.06
N LEU A 88 0.82 18.62 -15.79
CA LEU A 88 0.36 17.47 -15.01
C LEU A 88 0.67 16.13 -15.68
N ARG A 89 0.60 16.02 -17.01
CA ARG A 89 1.02 14.81 -17.75
C ARG A 89 2.50 14.52 -17.61
N LYS A 90 3.36 15.56 -17.59
CA LYS A 90 4.81 15.37 -17.33
C LYS A 90 5.05 14.85 -15.91
N SER A 91 4.39 15.44 -14.92
CA SER A 91 4.44 14.97 -13.53
C SER A 91 3.90 13.54 -13.40
N LEU A 92 2.77 13.24 -14.05
CA LEU A 92 2.17 11.92 -14.08
C LEU A 92 3.14 10.87 -14.64
N LEU A 93 3.85 11.16 -15.74
CA LEU A 93 4.82 10.24 -16.32
C LEU A 93 5.96 9.92 -15.35
N ILE A 94 6.55 10.95 -14.72
CA ILE A 94 7.67 10.80 -13.80
C ILE A 94 7.22 10.03 -12.55
N CYS A 95 6.09 10.44 -11.97
CA CYS A 95 5.58 9.79 -10.75
C CYS A 95 5.08 8.38 -11.01
N PHE A 96 4.52 8.10 -12.19
CA PHE A 96 4.12 6.75 -12.56
C PHE A 96 5.32 5.82 -12.75
N ALA A 97 6.41 6.30 -13.35
CA ALA A 97 7.66 5.55 -13.42
C ALA A 97 8.21 5.25 -12.01
N GLY A 98 8.22 6.25 -11.12
CA GLY A 98 8.59 6.05 -9.71
C GLY A 98 7.69 5.05 -9.00
N PHE A 99 6.37 5.12 -9.21
CA PHE A 99 5.41 4.15 -8.69
C PHE A 99 5.72 2.73 -9.15
N LEU A 100 5.99 2.52 -10.44
CA LEU A 100 6.29 1.18 -10.97
C LEU A 100 7.59 0.61 -10.38
N VAL A 101 8.61 1.43 -10.19
CA VAL A 101 9.86 1.00 -9.54
C VAL A 101 9.61 0.57 -8.10
N MET A 102 8.90 1.38 -7.32
CA MET A 102 8.57 1.06 -5.92
C MET A 102 7.63 -0.15 -5.84
N LEU A 103 6.65 -0.26 -6.73
CA LEU A 103 5.77 -1.44 -6.80
C LEU A 103 6.57 -2.71 -7.07
N LEU A 104 7.55 -2.68 -7.97
CA LEU A 104 8.40 -3.83 -8.25
C LEU A 104 9.21 -4.25 -7.02
N LEU A 105 9.80 -3.30 -6.29
CA LEU A 105 10.54 -3.56 -5.05
C LEU A 105 9.63 -4.18 -3.98
N VAL A 106 8.45 -3.60 -3.78
CA VAL A 106 7.45 -4.13 -2.84
C VAL A 106 7.03 -5.56 -3.23
N LEU A 107 6.79 -5.84 -4.51
CA LEU A 107 6.43 -7.19 -4.97
C LEU A 107 7.55 -8.20 -4.75
N ILE A 108 8.82 -7.82 -4.98
CA ILE A 108 9.97 -8.68 -4.70
C ILE A 108 10.02 -9.01 -3.20
N ASN A 109 9.83 -8.00 -2.34
CA ASN A 109 9.77 -8.21 -0.90
C ASN A 109 8.61 -9.12 -0.50
N PHE A 110 7.42 -8.96 -1.09
CA PHE A 110 6.26 -9.83 -0.84
C PHE A 110 6.53 -11.31 -1.12
N ILE A 111 7.34 -11.62 -2.13
CA ILE A 111 7.70 -12.99 -2.48
C ILE A 111 8.71 -13.58 -1.46
N THR A 112 9.58 -12.75 -0.90
CA THR A 112 10.74 -13.21 -0.13
C THR A 112 10.56 -13.07 1.38
N MET A 113 9.73 -12.12 1.84
CA MET A 113 9.56 -11.84 3.26
C MET A 113 8.78 -12.93 3.99
N GLU A 114 9.00 -13.01 5.30
CA GLU A 114 8.22 -13.84 6.20
C GLU A 114 6.89 -13.14 6.53
N GLY A 115 5.82 -13.91 6.60
CA GLY A 115 4.49 -13.43 6.98
C GLY A 115 3.95 -14.17 8.19
N PHE A 116 2.94 -13.57 8.81
CA PHE A 116 2.25 -14.18 9.95
C PHE A 116 1.40 -15.37 9.49
N ALA A 117 1.58 -16.51 10.16
CA ALA A 117 0.77 -17.71 10.00
C ALA A 117 0.25 -18.18 11.36
N VAL A 118 -0.86 -18.90 11.36
CA VAL A 118 -1.48 -19.43 12.58
C VAL A 118 -1.51 -20.95 12.48
N ASP A 119 -1.02 -21.64 13.51
CA ASP A 119 -1.07 -23.09 13.61
C ASP A 119 -2.47 -23.56 14.05
N THR A 120 -2.75 -24.85 13.88
CA THR A 120 -4.00 -25.53 14.30
C THR A 120 -4.33 -25.32 15.78
N GLU A 121 -3.33 -25.03 16.61
CA GLU A 121 -3.46 -24.71 18.03
C GLU A 121 -3.71 -23.21 18.31
N GLY A 122 -3.81 -22.37 17.27
CA GLY A 122 -3.98 -20.92 17.39
C GLY A 122 -2.70 -20.16 17.73
N LYS A 123 -1.52 -20.79 17.62
CA LYS A 123 -0.23 -20.15 17.87
C LYS A 123 0.26 -19.45 16.62
N VAL A 124 0.59 -18.16 16.74
CA VAL A 124 1.15 -17.36 15.65
C VAL A 124 2.64 -17.65 15.49
N PHE A 125 3.08 -17.87 14.26
CA PHE A 125 4.48 -18.02 13.87
C PHE A 125 4.78 -17.32 12.56
N MET A 126 6.05 -17.20 12.19
CA MET A 126 6.49 -16.57 10.94
C MET A 126 6.77 -17.66 9.90
N GLU A 127 6.18 -17.54 8.71
CA GLU A 127 6.33 -18.45 7.59
C GLU A 127 6.94 -17.74 6.38
N LYS A 128 7.98 -18.31 5.78
CA LYS A 128 8.64 -17.74 4.59
C LYS A 128 7.74 -17.78 3.37
N GLY A 129 7.65 -16.64 2.65
CA GLY A 129 6.86 -16.54 1.44
C GLY A 129 5.35 -16.65 1.66
N LYS A 130 4.86 -16.44 2.89
CA LYS A 130 3.45 -16.58 3.25
C LYS A 130 2.52 -15.78 2.33
N TYR A 131 2.85 -14.54 2.04
CA TYR A 131 2.01 -13.68 1.20
C TYR A 131 1.93 -14.15 -0.25
N PHE A 132 3.02 -14.70 -0.78
CA PHE A 132 3.01 -15.32 -2.11
C PHE A 132 2.16 -16.59 -2.14
N TYR A 133 2.28 -17.42 -1.11
CA TYR A 133 1.46 -18.61 -0.95
C TYR A 133 -0.03 -18.27 -0.83
N ASN A 134 -0.39 -17.27 -0.01
CA ASN A 134 -1.75 -16.77 0.12
C ASN A 134 -2.31 -16.28 -1.23
N LEU A 135 -1.49 -15.58 -2.02
CA LEU A 135 -1.90 -15.09 -3.33
C LEU A 135 -2.28 -16.24 -4.29
N ILE A 136 -1.51 -17.34 -4.26
CA ILE A 136 -1.80 -18.52 -5.11
C ILE A 136 -3.03 -19.27 -4.61
N GLN A 137 -3.21 -19.37 -3.29
CA GLN A 137 -4.36 -20.06 -2.72
C GLN A 137 -5.69 -19.32 -2.92
N MET A 138 -5.64 -18.02 -3.20
CA MET A 138 -6.82 -17.20 -3.41
C MET A 138 -6.94 -16.70 -4.86
N PRO A 139 -7.32 -17.56 -5.83
CA PRO A 139 -7.35 -17.20 -7.25
C PRO A 139 -8.29 -16.02 -7.54
N ALA A 140 -9.40 -15.89 -6.82
CA ALA A 140 -10.30 -14.74 -6.96
C ALA A 140 -9.63 -13.42 -6.56
N VAL A 141 -8.81 -13.42 -5.50
CA VAL A 141 -8.07 -12.24 -5.04
C VAL A 141 -6.93 -11.91 -6.01
N LEU A 142 -6.26 -12.92 -6.58
CA LEU A 142 -5.28 -12.74 -7.64
C LEU A 142 -5.90 -12.06 -8.87
N ILE A 143 -7.07 -12.55 -9.32
CA ILE A 143 -7.79 -11.93 -10.45
C ILE A 143 -8.18 -10.49 -10.12
N MET A 144 -8.66 -10.22 -8.91
CA MET A 144 -9.01 -8.88 -8.45
C MET A 144 -7.80 -7.95 -8.45
N PHE A 145 -6.64 -8.42 -7.99
CA PHE A 145 -5.38 -7.67 -8.01
C PHE A 145 -4.94 -7.34 -9.45
N LEU A 146 -4.93 -8.34 -10.33
CA LEU A 146 -4.54 -8.16 -11.74
C LEU A 146 -5.50 -7.22 -12.47
N LEU A 147 -6.81 -7.36 -12.26
CA LEU A 147 -7.81 -6.46 -12.84
C LEU A 147 -7.61 -5.03 -12.33
N GLY A 148 -7.37 -4.84 -11.04
CA GLY A 148 -7.05 -3.56 -10.44
C GLY A 148 -5.80 -2.92 -11.06
N ALA A 149 -4.74 -3.69 -11.22
CA ALA A 149 -3.50 -3.24 -11.85
C ALA A 149 -3.71 -2.84 -13.32
N VAL A 150 -4.42 -3.65 -14.10
CA VAL A 150 -4.73 -3.37 -15.51
C VAL A 150 -5.56 -2.09 -15.64
N LEU A 151 -6.57 -1.89 -14.80
CA LEU A 151 -7.39 -0.67 -14.82
C LEU A 151 -6.56 0.57 -14.46
N LEU A 152 -5.72 0.49 -13.43
CA LEU A 152 -4.84 1.58 -13.02
C LEU A 152 -3.91 1.98 -14.18
N VAL A 153 -3.19 1.00 -14.74
CA VAL A 153 -2.25 1.22 -15.84
C VAL A 153 -2.97 1.78 -17.07
N THR A 154 -4.13 1.23 -17.42
CA THR A 154 -4.93 1.70 -18.56
C THR A 154 -5.32 3.17 -18.39
N GLY A 155 -5.78 3.57 -17.19
CA GLY A 155 -6.14 4.97 -16.90
C GLY A 155 -4.99 5.93 -17.09
N VAL A 156 -3.80 5.56 -16.58
CA VAL A 156 -2.58 6.37 -16.72
C VAL A 156 -2.11 6.42 -18.19
N VAL A 157 -1.93 5.25 -18.81
CA VAL A 157 -1.38 5.14 -20.18
C VAL A 157 -2.28 5.87 -21.20
N MET A 158 -3.60 5.66 -21.13
CA MET A 158 -4.55 6.35 -22.03
C MET A 158 -4.46 7.86 -21.87
N THR A 159 -4.31 8.37 -20.63
CA THR A 159 -4.16 9.81 -20.39
C THR A 159 -2.83 10.35 -20.89
N LEU A 160 -1.76 9.57 -20.83
CA LEU A 160 -0.44 9.98 -21.34
C LEU A 160 -0.38 9.96 -22.87
N MET A 161 -0.96 8.92 -23.50
CA MET A 161 -0.87 8.74 -24.96
C MET A 161 -1.82 9.65 -25.75
N LYS A 162 -3.03 9.90 -25.24
CA LYS A 162 -4.07 10.66 -25.93
C LYS A 162 -4.30 12.00 -25.24
N LYS A 163 -3.89 13.11 -25.87
CA LYS A 163 -4.04 14.46 -25.29
C LYS A 163 -5.49 14.83 -25.00
N GLU A 164 -6.43 14.36 -25.82
CA GLU A 164 -7.86 14.60 -25.65
C GLU A 164 -8.51 13.74 -24.57
N PHE A 165 -7.86 12.65 -24.16
CA PHE A 165 -8.39 11.75 -23.15
C PHE A 165 -8.10 12.28 -21.75
N ARG A 166 -9.13 12.76 -21.07
CA ARG A 166 -9.05 13.35 -19.72
C ARG A 166 -9.63 12.43 -18.64
N ARG A 167 -10.35 11.36 -19.02
CA ARG A 167 -11.13 10.50 -18.11
C ARG A 167 -10.32 9.36 -17.47
N GLY A 168 -9.00 9.44 -17.44
CA GLY A 168 -8.14 8.36 -16.88
C GLY A 168 -8.41 8.03 -15.42
N ILE A 169 -8.85 9.01 -14.62
CA ILE A 169 -9.18 8.81 -13.20
C ILE A 169 -10.31 7.78 -13.01
N TRP A 170 -11.28 7.70 -13.91
CA TRP A 170 -12.41 6.77 -13.83
C TRP A 170 -12.01 5.30 -14.03
N PHE A 171 -10.83 5.04 -14.55
CA PHE A 171 -10.21 3.72 -14.63
C PHE A 171 -9.22 3.51 -13.48
N ALA A 172 -8.35 4.50 -13.24
CA ALA A 172 -7.28 4.38 -12.27
C ALA A 172 -7.79 4.31 -10.81
N ALA A 173 -8.81 5.09 -10.45
CA ALA A 173 -9.31 5.09 -9.07
C ALA A 173 -9.97 3.75 -8.68
N PRO A 174 -10.97 3.20 -9.42
CA PRO A 174 -11.50 1.89 -9.09
C PRO A 174 -10.45 0.78 -9.21
N GLY A 175 -9.50 0.88 -10.16
CA GLY A 175 -8.37 -0.03 -10.25
C GLY A 175 -7.51 -0.04 -8.99
N THR A 176 -7.22 1.13 -8.43
CA THR A 176 -6.50 1.27 -7.16
C THR A 176 -7.27 0.64 -6.01
N VAL A 177 -8.58 0.88 -5.90
CA VAL A 177 -9.42 0.30 -4.84
C VAL A 177 -9.36 -1.23 -4.89
N LEU A 178 -9.54 -1.83 -6.07
CA LEU A 178 -9.46 -3.28 -6.25
C LEU A 178 -8.08 -3.84 -5.84
N ALA A 179 -6.99 -3.18 -6.27
CA ALA A 179 -5.64 -3.63 -5.93
C ALA A 179 -5.37 -3.53 -4.43
N VAL A 180 -5.78 -2.44 -3.78
CA VAL A 180 -5.61 -2.25 -2.33
C VAL A 180 -6.43 -3.28 -1.54
N MET A 181 -7.68 -3.52 -1.91
CA MET A 181 -8.52 -4.56 -1.28
C MET A 181 -7.87 -5.95 -1.42
N ALA A 182 -7.33 -6.29 -2.59
CA ALA A 182 -6.63 -7.55 -2.80
C ALA A 182 -5.42 -7.69 -1.88
N ILE A 183 -4.59 -6.64 -1.75
CA ILE A 183 -3.41 -6.63 -0.87
C ILE A 183 -3.82 -6.87 0.59
N PHE A 184 -4.87 -6.22 1.09
CA PHE A 184 -5.35 -6.45 2.46
C PHE A 184 -5.91 -7.86 2.66
N MET A 185 -6.60 -8.43 1.67
CA MET A 185 -7.08 -9.81 1.75
C MET A 185 -5.94 -10.81 1.79
N ILE A 186 -4.85 -10.58 1.02
CA ILE A 186 -3.64 -11.42 1.04
C ILE A 186 -2.96 -11.34 2.41
N ALA A 187 -2.89 -10.14 3.01
CA ALA A 187 -2.28 -9.95 4.32
C ALA A 187 -3.05 -10.61 5.47
N GLY A 188 -4.38 -10.62 5.38
CA GLY A 188 -5.27 -11.15 6.43
C GLY A 188 -5.63 -12.62 6.30
N TYR A 189 -5.16 -13.33 5.27
CA TYR A 189 -5.46 -14.74 5.07
C TYR A 189 -4.52 -15.64 5.88
N ASN A 190 -5.10 -16.47 6.76
CA ASN A 190 -4.43 -17.46 7.60
C ASN A 190 -5.18 -18.80 7.58
#